data_24985666282fe73a4af7141ab3bbb902
#
_entry.id   24985666282fe73a4af7141ab3bbb902
#
_cell.length_a   1.000
_cell.length_b   1.000
_cell.length_c   1.000
_cell.angle_alpha   90.00
_cell.angle_beta   90.00
_cell.angle_gamma   90.00
#
_symmetry.space_group_name_H-M   'P 1'
#
loop_
_entity.id
_entity.type
_entity.pdbx_description
1 polymer ?
#
loop_
_entity_poly.entity_id
_entity_poly.type
_entity_poly.pdbx_seq_one_letter_code
_entity_poly.pdbx_strand_id
1 'polypeptide(L)'
;MKPRSYGPFPYSPIIDRPRLEWPNGAHVALWIIPNIEYFSMMEKPGGYGADAKIPDVVMWTERDYGNRVGVFRIMETLDRYGIRGTVALNSNLCAEHPQIILAKPSAETSRRSIADLSLSCWL
;
A
#
# COMPACT_ATOMS: atom_id res chain seq x y z
N MET A 1 -4.92 -40.66 0.27
CA MET A 1 -4.12 -40.26 -0.90
C MET A 1 -3.40 -38.99 -0.53
N LYS A 2 -2.06 -38.94 -0.45
CA LYS A 2 -1.36 -37.66 -0.20
C LYS A 2 -1.33 -36.84 -1.48
N PRO A 3 -1.70 -35.53 -1.47
CA PRO A 3 -1.58 -34.73 -2.65
C PRO A 3 -0.11 -34.65 -3.08
N ARG A 4 0.16 -34.74 -4.38
CA ARG A 4 1.45 -34.42 -4.96
C ARG A 4 1.75 -32.97 -4.65
N SER A 5 3.03 -32.56 -4.62
CA SER A 5 3.46 -31.24 -4.14
C SER A 5 2.49 -30.09 -4.54
N TYR A 6 1.96 -29.42 -3.54
CA TYR A 6 0.99 -28.32 -3.73
C TYR A 6 1.66 -26.98 -4.00
N GLY A 7 2.98 -26.94 -3.93
CA GLY A 7 3.77 -25.70 -4.07
C GLY A 7 4.70 -25.49 -2.88
N PRO A 8 5.15 -24.26 -2.63
CA PRO A 8 6.10 -23.94 -1.56
C PRO A 8 5.52 -24.08 -0.16
N PHE A 9 4.18 -24.19 -0.03
CA PHE A 9 3.48 -24.36 1.24
C PHE A 9 2.65 -25.63 1.25
N PRO A 10 2.50 -26.31 2.40
CA PRO A 10 1.59 -27.45 2.52
C PRO A 10 0.14 -27.01 2.32
N TYR A 11 -0.66 -27.86 1.69
CA TYR A 11 -2.10 -27.66 1.62
C TYR A 11 -2.70 -27.76 3.03
N SER A 12 -3.36 -26.68 3.47
CA SER A 12 -3.98 -26.60 4.78
C SER A 12 -5.39 -26.02 4.64
N PRO A 13 -6.40 -26.89 4.41
CA PRO A 13 -7.78 -26.45 4.28
C PRO A 13 -8.31 -25.95 5.65
N ILE A 14 -9.27 -25.04 5.58
CA ILE A 14 -9.81 -24.41 6.80
C ILE A 14 -10.43 -25.40 7.78
N ILE A 15 -11.00 -26.50 7.28
CA ILE A 15 -11.63 -27.55 8.09
C ILE A 15 -10.65 -28.30 8.98
N ASP A 16 -9.36 -28.31 8.61
CA ASP A 16 -8.29 -29.00 9.34
C ASP A 16 -7.45 -28.04 10.19
N ARG A 17 -7.78 -26.74 10.17
CA ARG A 17 -7.03 -25.73 10.93
C ARG A 17 -7.56 -25.60 12.35
N PRO A 18 -6.67 -25.41 13.34
CA PRO A 18 -7.10 -25.05 14.67
C PRO A 18 -7.84 -23.68 14.62
N ARG A 19 -8.72 -23.46 15.58
CA ARG A 19 -9.36 -22.16 15.75
C ARG A 19 -8.31 -21.08 15.95
N LEU A 20 -8.40 -20.01 15.15
CA LEU A 20 -7.49 -18.89 15.26
C LEU A 20 -7.84 -18.08 16.52
N GLU A 21 -6.83 -17.90 17.36
CA GLU A 21 -6.91 -16.99 18.52
C GLU A 21 -5.98 -15.81 18.28
N TRP A 22 -6.55 -14.61 18.29
CA TRP A 22 -5.78 -13.40 18.14
C TRP A 22 -5.12 -13.00 19.46
N PRO A 23 -3.94 -12.35 19.43
CA PRO A 23 -3.31 -11.82 20.63
C PRO A 23 -4.25 -10.87 21.40
N ASN A 24 -4.14 -10.88 22.74
CA ASN A 24 -4.89 -9.99 23.63
C ASN A 24 -6.43 -10.14 23.53
N GLY A 25 -6.94 -11.28 23.11
CA GLY A 25 -8.37 -11.50 22.97
C GLY A 25 -9.04 -10.68 21.86
N ALA A 26 -8.26 -10.19 20.89
CA ALA A 26 -8.80 -9.45 19.77
C ALA A 26 -9.69 -10.35 18.90
N HIS A 27 -10.73 -9.77 18.33
CA HIS A 27 -11.66 -10.47 17.42
C HIS A 27 -11.47 -10.06 15.96
N VAL A 28 -10.75 -8.96 15.72
CA VAL A 28 -10.53 -8.38 14.40
C VAL A 28 -9.07 -7.97 14.27
N ALA A 29 -8.45 -8.29 13.13
CA ALA A 29 -7.18 -7.71 12.71
C ALA A 29 -7.43 -6.72 11.58
N LEU A 30 -7.00 -5.48 11.77
CA LEU A 30 -7.09 -4.43 10.76
C LEU A 30 -5.71 -4.20 10.15
N TRP A 31 -5.62 -4.35 8.85
CA TRP A 31 -4.41 -4.07 8.08
C TRP A 31 -4.72 -3.05 6.99
N ILE A 32 -4.17 -1.85 7.12
CA ILE A 32 -4.37 -0.76 6.17
C ILE A 32 -3.18 -0.71 5.23
N ILE A 33 -3.46 -0.81 3.93
CA ILE A 33 -2.45 -0.82 2.87
C ILE A 33 -2.76 0.29 1.87
N PRO A 34 -2.27 1.52 2.09
CA PRO A 34 -2.36 2.55 1.06
C PRO A 34 -1.50 2.18 -0.15
N ASN A 35 -2.10 2.18 -1.34
CA ASN A 35 -1.36 2.09 -2.60
C ASN A 35 -0.97 3.50 -3.03
N ILE A 36 0.32 3.74 -3.18
CA ILE A 36 0.86 5.03 -3.61
C ILE A 36 1.67 4.79 -4.88
N GLU A 37 1.18 5.30 -6.00
CA GLU A 37 1.71 4.99 -7.31
C GLU A 37 1.92 6.26 -8.13
N TYR A 38 3.02 6.30 -8.86
CA TYR A 38 3.27 7.29 -9.91
C TYR A 38 3.44 6.60 -11.26
N PHE A 39 2.72 7.09 -12.24
CA PHE A 39 2.87 6.71 -13.64
C PHE A 39 2.99 7.98 -14.48
N SER A 40 3.94 7.98 -15.40
CA SER A 40 4.09 9.08 -16.34
C SER A 40 2.82 9.23 -17.19
N MET A 41 2.40 10.47 -17.45
CA MET A 41 1.27 10.76 -18.32
C MET A 41 1.47 10.21 -19.75
N MET A 42 2.73 10.04 -20.16
CA MET A 42 3.11 9.59 -21.50
C MET A 42 3.39 8.08 -21.59
N GLU A 43 3.20 7.35 -20.50
CA GLU A 43 3.43 5.92 -20.44
C GLU A 43 2.14 5.18 -20.09
N LYS A 44 1.96 4.00 -20.67
CA LYS A 44 0.83 3.13 -20.30
C LYS A 44 1.13 2.47 -18.96
N PRO A 45 0.31 2.69 -17.94
CA PRO A 45 0.43 1.92 -16.70
C PRO A 45 0.26 0.43 -16.98
N GLY A 46 1.01 -0.42 -16.28
CA GLY A 46 0.82 -1.86 -16.36
C GLY A 46 -0.62 -2.26 -16.04
N GLY A 47 -1.17 -3.22 -16.78
CA GLY A 47 -2.56 -3.68 -16.62
C GLY A 47 -3.59 -2.95 -17.48
N TYR A 48 -3.24 -1.87 -18.16
CA TYR A 48 -4.12 -1.23 -19.12
C TYR A 48 -4.08 -1.96 -20.48
N GLY A 49 -5.26 -2.12 -21.11
CA GLY A 49 -5.38 -2.76 -22.41
C GLY A 49 -4.60 -2.05 -23.52
N ALA A 50 -4.39 -2.75 -24.62
CA ALA A 50 -3.66 -2.22 -25.78
C ALA A 50 -4.27 -0.91 -26.34
N ASP A 51 -5.57 -0.72 -26.15
CA ASP A 51 -6.34 0.41 -26.67
C ASP A 51 -6.30 1.66 -25.78
N ALA A 52 -5.57 1.64 -24.65
CA ALA A 52 -5.44 2.80 -23.78
C ALA A 52 -4.81 3.97 -24.57
N LYS A 53 -5.54 5.09 -24.64
CA LYS A 53 -5.05 6.32 -25.28
C LYS A 53 -4.02 7.01 -24.42
N ILE A 54 -2.97 7.53 -25.06
CA ILE A 54 -1.94 8.33 -24.41
C ILE A 54 -1.91 9.70 -25.10
N PRO A 55 -1.82 10.80 -24.35
CA PRO A 55 -1.87 10.89 -22.88
C PRO A 55 -3.26 10.65 -22.30
N ASP A 56 -3.36 9.89 -21.21
CA ASP A 56 -4.59 9.78 -20.42
C ASP A 56 -4.59 10.84 -19.30
N VAL A 57 -5.04 12.02 -19.66
CA VAL A 57 -5.04 13.19 -18.76
C VAL A 57 -5.96 12.98 -17.56
N VAL A 58 -7.10 12.33 -17.75
CA VAL A 58 -8.10 12.13 -16.68
C VAL A 58 -7.51 11.21 -15.59
N MET A 59 -7.06 10.03 -15.97
CA MET A 59 -6.47 9.09 -15.03
C MET A 59 -5.20 9.62 -14.38
N TRP A 60 -4.42 10.39 -15.13
CA TRP A 60 -3.21 11.00 -14.59
C TRP A 60 -3.54 12.06 -13.54
N THR A 61 -4.52 12.93 -13.79
CA THR A 61 -4.91 14.01 -12.84
C THR A 61 -5.52 13.47 -11.55
N GLU A 62 -6.29 12.38 -11.61
CA GLU A 62 -6.84 11.72 -10.42
C GLU A 62 -5.71 11.20 -9.51
N ARG A 63 -4.72 10.53 -10.08
CA ARG A 63 -3.56 10.03 -9.36
C ARG A 63 -2.66 11.15 -8.85
N ASP A 64 -2.44 12.18 -9.67
CA ASP A 64 -1.62 13.33 -9.30
C ASP A 64 -2.21 14.07 -8.10
N TYR A 65 -3.54 14.23 -8.04
CA TYR A 65 -4.22 14.76 -6.85
C TYR A 65 -3.97 13.88 -5.62
N GLY A 66 -4.04 12.56 -5.78
CA GLY A 66 -3.70 11.60 -4.73
C GLY A 66 -2.30 11.82 -4.16
N ASN A 67 -1.31 11.97 -5.04
CA ASN A 67 0.08 12.17 -4.66
C ASN A 67 0.38 13.57 -4.10
N ARG A 68 -0.38 14.59 -4.51
CA ARG A 68 -0.19 15.98 -4.03
C ARG A 68 -0.90 16.29 -2.73
N VAL A 69 -2.05 15.69 -2.52
CA VAL A 69 -2.95 16.06 -1.41
C VAL A 69 -3.42 14.83 -0.62
N GLY A 70 -3.94 13.83 -1.33
CA GLY A 70 -4.62 12.68 -0.72
C GLY A 70 -3.74 11.90 0.23
N VAL A 71 -2.51 11.60 -0.17
CA VAL A 71 -1.54 10.84 0.64
C VAL A 71 -1.25 11.52 1.97
N PHE A 72 -1.05 12.84 1.98
CA PHE A 72 -0.75 13.58 3.20
C PHE A 72 -1.94 13.62 4.17
N ARG A 73 -3.17 13.71 3.64
CA ARG A 73 -4.40 13.61 4.46
C ARG A 73 -4.60 12.22 5.06
N ILE A 74 -4.26 11.17 4.31
CA ILE A 74 -4.28 9.79 4.82
C ILE A 74 -3.26 9.64 5.95
N MET A 75 -2.03 10.10 5.74
CA MET A 75 -0.98 10.08 6.77
C MET A 75 -1.42 10.79 8.04
N GLU A 76 -1.94 12.02 7.93
CA GLU A 76 -2.45 12.77 9.06
C GLU A 76 -3.57 12.04 9.80
N THR A 77 -4.46 11.39 9.05
CA THR A 77 -5.55 10.62 9.64
C THR A 77 -5.02 9.39 10.38
N LEU A 78 -4.11 8.63 9.79
CA LEU A 78 -3.50 7.47 10.42
C LEU A 78 -2.74 7.87 11.69
N ASP A 79 -1.99 8.97 11.65
CA ASP A 79 -1.28 9.52 12.81
C ASP A 79 -2.26 9.92 13.92
N ARG A 80 -3.33 10.62 13.60
CA ARG A 80 -4.36 11.06 14.57
C ARG A 80 -4.94 9.88 15.35
N TYR A 81 -5.16 8.76 14.69
CA TYR A 81 -5.72 7.56 15.33
C TYR A 81 -4.66 6.55 15.80
N GLY A 82 -3.38 6.85 15.66
CA GLY A 82 -2.30 5.96 16.06
C GLY A 82 -2.27 4.64 15.27
N ILE A 83 -2.78 4.65 14.04
CA ILE A 83 -2.89 3.46 13.18
C ILE A 83 -1.62 3.34 12.35
N ARG A 84 -1.04 2.14 12.31
CA ARG A 84 0.06 1.82 11.40
C ARG A 84 -0.48 1.24 10.10
N GLY A 85 0.07 1.69 8.97
CA GLY A 85 -0.18 1.13 7.65
C GLY A 85 1.05 0.43 7.07
N THR A 86 0.83 -0.36 6.04
CA THR A 86 1.88 -0.90 5.17
C THR A 86 1.71 -0.27 3.81
N VAL A 87 2.69 0.51 3.35
CA VAL A 87 2.56 1.20 2.06
C VAL A 87 3.02 0.28 0.94
N ALA A 88 2.18 0.09 -0.06
CA ALA A 88 2.55 -0.48 -1.35
C ALA A 88 2.84 0.66 -2.32
N LEU A 89 4.08 0.74 -2.81
CA LEU A 89 4.47 1.81 -3.75
C LEU A 89 5.28 1.27 -4.91
N ASN A 90 5.20 1.94 -6.06
CA ASN A 90 6.11 1.66 -7.15
C ASN A 90 7.39 2.51 -7.04
N SER A 91 8.50 2.00 -7.60
CA SER A 91 9.83 2.61 -7.46
C SER A 91 9.92 4.02 -8.07
N ASN A 92 9.16 4.30 -9.13
CA ASN A 92 9.16 5.60 -9.79
C ASN A 92 8.74 6.74 -8.83
N LEU A 93 7.88 6.42 -7.87
CA LEU A 93 7.46 7.39 -6.85
C LEU A 93 8.65 7.96 -6.05
N CYS A 94 9.66 7.16 -5.78
CA CYS A 94 10.83 7.58 -5.02
C CYS A 94 11.63 8.69 -5.74
N ALA A 95 11.70 8.61 -7.06
CA ALA A 95 12.39 9.59 -7.89
C ALA A 95 11.53 10.84 -8.14
N GLU A 96 10.26 10.64 -8.45
CA GLU A 96 9.37 11.73 -8.89
C GLU A 96 8.75 12.51 -7.73
N HIS A 97 8.48 11.86 -6.60
CA HIS A 97 7.84 12.45 -5.43
C HIS A 97 8.57 12.14 -4.12
N PRO A 98 9.85 12.50 -3.99
CA PRO A 98 10.65 12.20 -2.80
C PRO A 98 10.05 12.80 -1.51
N GLN A 99 9.25 13.86 -1.63
CA GLN A 99 8.57 14.49 -0.49
C GLN A 99 7.60 13.53 0.20
N ILE A 100 6.97 12.60 -0.54
CA ILE A 100 6.07 11.61 0.04
C ILE A 100 6.88 10.64 0.90
N ILE A 101 8.03 10.21 0.41
CA ILE A 101 8.91 9.25 1.11
C ILE A 101 9.55 9.89 2.36
N LEU A 102 9.87 11.17 2.26
CA LEU A 102 10.52 11.94 3.33
C LEU A 102 9.52 12.63 4.28
N ALA A 103 8.21 12.49 4.03
CA ALA A 103 7.20 13.12 4.85
C ALA A 103 7.33 12.67 6.30
N LYS A 104 7.41 13.65 7.20
CA LYS A 104 7.43 13.42 8.64
C LYS A 104 6.03 13.67 9.20
N PRO A 105 5.65 12.97 10.28
CA PRO A 105 4.44 13.31 11.02
C PRO A 105 4.48 14.76 11.48
N SER A 106 3.31 15.40 11.62
CA SER A 106 3.21 16.75 12.15
C SER A 106 3.82 16.84 13.55
N ALA A 107 4.45 17.97 13.87
CA ALA A 107 5.25 18.17 15.09
C ALA A 107 4.50 17.96 16.42
N GLU A 108 3.16 17.92 16.41
CA GLU A 108 2.34 17.64 17.59
C GLU A 108 2.15 16.15 17.92
N THR A 109 2.38 15.28 16.94
CA THR A 109 2.29 13.83 17.14
C THR A 109 3.69 13.25 17.02
N SER A 110 4.53 13.60 17.99
CA SER A 110 5.92 13.13 18.02
C SER A 110 5.95 11.61 18.12
N ARG A 111 6.32 10.91 17.08
CA ARG A 111 7.07 9.63 17.10
C ARG A 111 7.00 8.73 15.88
N ARG A 112 6.27 9.03 14.77
CA ARG A 112 6.16 8.04 13.68
C ARG A 112 6.27 8.71 12.32
N SER A 113 7.38 8.43 11.63
CA SER A 113 7.57 8.77 10.21
C SER A 113 7.00 7.65 9.32
N ILE A 114 6.89 7.89 8.00
CA ILE A 114 6.69 6.82 7.01
C ILE A 114 7.75 5.71 7.17
N ALA A 115 8.90 6.00 7.77
CA ALA A 115 9.91 5.01 8.12
C ALA A 115 9.39 3.93 9.09
N ASP A 116 8.30 4.18 9.82
CA ASP A 116 7.61 3.18 10.63
C ASP A 116 6.55 2.39 9.84
N LEU A 117 6.32 2.75 8.57
CA LEU A 117 5.51 1.99 7.62
C LEU A 117 6.43 0.94 6.97
N SER A 118 6.06 -0.33 7.02
CA SER A 118 6.78 -1.34 6.25
C SER A 118 6.56 -1.06 4.76
N LEU A 119 7.66 -0.80 4.04
CA LEU A 119 7.65 -0.52 2.61
C LEU A 119 7.69 -1.85 1.84
N SER A 120 6.66 -2.12 1.06
CA SER A 120 6.69 -3.16 0.03
C SER A 120 6.87 -2.47 -1.32
N CYS A 121 8.09 -2.52 -1.85
CA CYS A 121 8.39 -1.98 -3.17
C CYS A 121 8.14 -3.06 -4.23
N TRP A 122 7.32 -2.75 -5.23
CA TRP A 122 7.15 -3.58 -6.43
C TRP A 122 7.98 -2.95 -7.56
N LEU A 123 8.78 -3.78 -8.18
CA LEU A 123 9.52 -3.44 -9.41
C LEU A 123 8.58 -3.48 -10.61
#